data_8cf4dd691a268e3c921b8b0e3a67a4eb
#
_entry.id   8cf4dd691a268e3c921b8b0e3a67a4eb
#
_cell.length_a   1.000
_cell.length_b   1.000
_cell.length_c   1.000
_cell.angle_alpha   90.00
_cell.angle_beta   90.00
_cell.angle_gamma   90.00
#
_symmetry.space_group_name_H-M   'P 1'
#
loop_
_entity.id
_entity.type
_entity.pdbx_description
1 polymer ?
#
loop_
_entity_poly.entity_id
_entity_poly.type
_entity_poly.pdbx_seq_one_letter_code
_entity_poly.pdbx_strand_id
1 'polypeptide(L)'
;MSKGRSLALVTVRPRVVIAGLGDSGLLTAIRLSRFADVVGISAKPALVSGQELGVRLARPTEWARDYLVPFDRFRGLDGVRTVQARLTGLDLAARTVHARTPDGAEVAEHFDALVISTGVRNGFWRRPDLQTRAEIAGELLAAHHRLASARSVAVIGGGAAAVSAAANIAAQWPGARVDLYYPRERPLVEHHPRTWDHLRRRLIRLGVALHPGHRATLPNGFAADTITTGPVSFGEAQPPAEADAVLWAIGRVHPNTEWLPPPLRDADGYVTVTTELRVPGHRGVFAIGDVAA
;
A
#
# COMPACT_ATOMS: atom_id res chain seq x y z
N MET A 1 65.03 -2.08 -14.02
CA MET A 1 63.73 -1.39 -14.29
C MET A 1 62.61 -2.28 -13.78
N SER A 2 62.18 -2.07 -12.54
CA SER A 2 61.10 -2.82 -11.89
C SER A 2 59.76 -2.23 -12.29
N LYS A 3 58.90 -2.96 -13.00
CA LYS A 3 57.53 -2.57 -13.31
C LYS A 3 56.70 -2.80 -12.03
N GLY A 4 56.39 -1.69 -11.35
CA GLY A 4 55.41 -1.69 -10.26
C GLY A 4 54.06 -2.19 -10.77
N ARG A 5 53.59 -3.33 -10.26
CA ARG A 5 52.21 -3.79 -10.40
C ARG A 5 51.32 -2.84 -9.60
N SER A 6 50.55 -2.04 -10.29
CA SER A 6 49.45 -1.29 -9.73
C SER A 6 48.41 -2.33 -9.23
N LEU A 7 48.33 -2.52 -7.93
CA LEU A 7 47.22 -3.22 -7.30
C LEU A 7 45.95 -2.36 -7.48
N ALA A 8 45.12 -2.70 -8.44
CA ALA A 8 43.78 -2.15 -8.50
C ALA A 8 43.07 -2.48 -7.18
N LEU A 9 42.78 -1.46 -6.39
CA LEU A 9 41.91 -1.56 -5.22
C LEU A 9 40.55 -2.06 -5.73
N VAL A 10 40.24 -3.33 -5.47
CA VAL A 10 38.88 -3.85 -5.67
C VAL A 10 38.01 -3.14 -4.67
N THR A 11 37.34 -2.11 -5.08
CA THR A 11 36.36 -1.40 -4.26
C THR A 11 35.17 -2.36 -4.08
N VAL A 12 35.09 -3.04 -2.96
CA VAL A 12 33.95 -3.90 -2.62
C VAL A 12 32.73 -2.97 -2.48
N ARG A 13 31.75 -3.16 -3.36
CA ARG A 13 30.49 -2.39 -3.31
C ARG A 13 29.71 -2.82 -2.06
N PRO A 14 29.16 -1.89 -1.26
CA PRO A 14 28.36 -2.25 -0.10
C PRO A 14 27.10 -2.98 -0.54
N ARG A 15 26.72 -4.00 0.22
CA ARG A 15 25.48 -4.74 0.00
C ARG A 15 24.31 -4.06 0.68
N VAL A 16 23.31 -3.68 -0.11
CA VAL A 16 22.10 -3.02 0.39
C VAL A 16 20.90 -3.94 0.19
N VAL A 17 20.22 -4.25 1.28
CA VAL A 17 18.93 -4.96 1.23
C VAL A 17 17.79 -3.93 1.35
N ILE A 18 16.83 -4.00 0.42
CA ILE A 18 15.62 -3.20 0.43
C ILE A 18 14.45 -4.11 0.74
N ALA A 19 13.89 -3.96 1.92
CA ALA A 19 12.75 -4.71 2.41
C ALA A 19 11.45 -4.02 1.98
N GLY A 20 10.87 -4.49 0.89
CA GLY A 20 9.70 -3.91 0.23
C GLY A 20 10.05 -3.15 -1.06
N LEU A 21 9.47 -3.55 -2.19
CA LEU A 21 9.61 -2.89 -3.49
C LEU A 21 8.28 -2.23 -3.92
N GLY A 22 7.66 -1.49 -3.00
CA GLY A 22 6.62 -0.51 -3.32
C GLY A 22 7.21 0.74 -3.94
N ASP A 23 6.42 1.82 -4.09
CA ASP A 23 6.83 3.06 -4.77
C ASP A 23 8.18 3.61 -4.23
N SER A 24 8.32 3.74 -2.90
CA SER A 24 9.54 4.26 -2.27
C SER A 24 10.72 3.31 -2.40
N GLY A 25 10.52 2.01 -2.14
CA GLY A 25 11.57 1.00 -2.17
C GLY A 25 12.13 0.77 -3.58
N LEU A 26 11.25 0.73 -4.58
CA LEU A 26 11.63 0.59 -5.99
C LEU A 26 12.47 1.77 -6.46
N LEU A 27 12.06 3.01 -6.18
CA LEU A 27 12.84 4.20 -6.53
C LEU A 27 14.20 4.20 -5.85
N THR A 28 14.25 3.78 -4.57
CA THR A 28 15.50 3.66 -3.82
C THR A 28 16.41 2.59 -4.42
N ALA A 29 15.87 1.41 -4.79
CA ALA A 29 16.63 0.35 -5.45
C ALA A 29 17.29 0.85 -6.74
N ILE A 30 16.53 1.51 -7.60
CA ILE A 30 17.02 2.10 -8.86
C ILE A 30 18.14 3.12 -8.62
N ARG A 31 18.02 3.93 -7.58
CA ARG A 31 19.05 4.95 -7.29
C ARG A 31 20.31 4.35 -6.70
N LEU A 32 20.17 3.40 -5.78
CA LEU A 32 21.30 2.78 -5.09
C LEU A 32 22.06 1.76 -5.93
N SER A 33 21.44 1.13 -6.93
CA SER A 33 22.10 0.16 -7.82
C SER A 33 23.33 0.71 -8.54
N ARG A 34 23.43 2.02 -8.66
CA ARG A 34 24.61 2.71 -9.24
C ARG A 34 25.84 2.64 -8.33
N PHE A 35 25.64 2.50 -7.01
CA PHE A 35 26.67 2.67 -5.99
C PHE A 35 26.86 1.42 -5.10
N ALA A 36 25.89 0.52 -5.09
CA ALA A 36 25.82 -0.61 -4.19
C ALA A 36 25.41 -1.90 -4.93
N ASP A 37 25.66 -3.04 -4.32
CA ASP A 37 25.06 -4.33 -4.68
C ASP A 37 23.69 -4.41 -4.00
N VAL A 38 22.60 -4.29 -4.78
CA VAL A 38 21.26 -4.12 -4.24
C VAL A 38 20.43 -5.37 -4.39
N VAL A 39 19.84 -5.80 -3.27
CA VAL A 39 18.85 -6.87 -3.22
C VAL A 39 17.52 -6.28 -2.78
N GLY A 40 16.47 -6.40 -3.60
CA GLY A 40 15.12 -5.98 -3.26
C GLY A 40 14.22 -7.18 -2.99
N ILE A 41 13.57 -7.20 -1.81
CA ILE A 41 12.65 -8.27 -1.42
C ILE A 41 11.21 -7.74 -1.48
N SER A 42 10.33 -8.47 -2.17
CA SER A 42 8.92 -8.10 -2.28
C SER A 42 8.01 -9.33 -2.23
N ALA A 43 6.90 -9.24 -1.53
CA ALA A 43 5.88 -10.30 -1.55
C ALA A 43 5.11 -10.37 -2.89
N LYS A 44 5.21 -9.33 -3.71
CA LYS A 44 4.57 -9.26 -5.03
C LYS A 44 5.63 -9.36 -6.14
N PRO A 45 5.30 -9.96 -7.30
CA PRO A 45 6.22 -10.06 -8.43
C PRO A 45 6.24 -8.79 -9.31
N ALA A 46 5.59 -7.74 -8.87
CA ALA A 46 5.41 -6.50 -9.61
C ALA A 46 5.27 -5.32 -8.64
N LEU A 47 5.52 -4.12 -9.12
CA LEU A 47 5.07 -2.92 -8.44
C LEU A 47 3.53 -2.92 -8.45
N VAL A 48 2.94 -2.86 -7.25
CA VAL A 48 1.52 -2.61 -7.05
C VAL A 48 1.40 -1.18 -6.53
N SER A 49 1.25 -0.22 -7.43
CA SER A 49 1.12 1.18 -7.02
C SER A 49 -0.18 1.40 -6.26
N GLY A 50 -0.07 2.02 -5.08
CA GLY A 50 -1.04 1.82 -4.03
C GLY A 50 -2.23 2.76 -3.98
N GLN A 51 -2.21 3.87 -4.69
CA GLN A 51 -3.04 5.01 -4.29
C GLN A 51 -4.46 5.03 -4.87
N GLU A 52 -4.71 4.40 -6.00
CA GLU A 52 -5.91 4.65 -6.81
C GLU A 52 -7.06 3.67 -6.55
N LEU A 53 -7.59 3.58 -5.32
CA LEU A 53 -8.68 2.65 -4.97
C LEU A 53 -9.88 2.77 -5.91
N GLY A 54 -10.34 3.98 -6.18
CA GLY A 54 -11.52 4.22 -7.03
C GLY A 54 -11.31 3.76 -8.48
N VAL A 55 -10.15 4.08 -9.07
CA VAL A 55 -9.81 3.64 -10.44
C VAL A 55 -9.65 2.13 -10.49
N ARG A 56 -8.99 1.57 -9.50
CA ARG A 56 -8.70 0.15 -9.35
C ARG A 56 -9.97 -0.69 -9.35
N LEU A 57 -10.99 -0.26 -8.59
CA LEU A 57 -12.27 -0.96 -8.49
C LEU A 57 -13.18 -0.70 -9.70
N ALA A 58 -13.22 0.52 -10.20
CA ALA A 58 -14.10 0.90 -11.30
C ALA A 58 -13.58 0.46 -12.67
N ARG A 59 -12.23 0.49 -12.87
CA ARG A 59 -11.57 0.22 -14.16
C ARG A 59 -10.35 -0.68 -13.97
N PRO A 60 -10.55 -1.94 -13.57
CA PRO A 60 -9.48 -2.85 -13.18
C PRO A 60 -8.47 -3.14 -14.30
N THR A 61 -8.92 -3.25 -15.54
CA THR A 61 -8.05 -3.53 -16.69
C THR A 61 -7.10 -2.36 -16.98
N GLU A 62 -7.61 -1.13 -16.95
CA GLU A 62 -6.79 0.08 -17.12
C GLU A 62 -5.80 0.21 -15.97
N TRP A 63 -6.28 0.02 -14.75
CA TRP A 63 -5.42 0.07 -13.58
C TRP A 63 -4.31 -0.99 -13.64
N ALA A 64 -4.63 -2.24 -13.98
CA ALA A 64 -3.63 -3.31 -14.07
C ALA A 64 -2.55 -3.02 -15.13
N ARG A 65 -2.94 -2.37 -16.24
CA ARG A 65 -1.99 -1.96 -17.28
C ARG A 65 -1.01 -0.90 -16.78
N ASP A 66 -1.49 0.08 -16.01
CA ASP A 66 -0.75 1.29 -15.69
C ASP A 66 -0.07 1.23 -14.30
N TYR A 67 -0.60 0.43 -13.37
CA TYR A 67 -0.21 0.41 -11.96
C TYR A 67 0.20 -0.96 -11.40
N LEU A 68 0.00 -2.06 -12.15
CA LEU A 68 0.54 -3.38 -11.83
C LEU A 68 1.70 -3.70 -12.76
N VAL A 69 2.83 -3.05 -12.52
CA VAL A 69 3.97 -3.05 -13.44
C VAL A 69 5.01 -4.09 -13.01
N PRO A 70 5.27 -5.14 -13.83
CA PRO A 70 6.31 -6.12 -13.56
C PRO A 70 7.67 -5.46 -13.35
N PHE A 71 8.49 -6.00 -12.45
CA PHE A 71 9.81 -5.43 -12.13
C PHE A 71 10.76 -5.46 -13.33
N ASP A 72 10.65 -6.43 -14.21
CA ASP A 72 11.43 -6.55 -15.46
C ASP A 72 11.15 -5.42 -16.49
N ARG A 73 10.07 -4.67 -16.31
CA ARG A 73 9.78 -3.48 -17.12
C ARG A 73 10.60 -2.26 -16.72
N PHE A 74 11.22 -2.29 -15.55
CA PHE A 74 12.02 -1.18 -15.04
C PHE A 74 13.50 -1.38 -15.38
N ARG A 75 13.99 -0.82 -16.48
CA ARG A 75 15.42 -0.87 -16.85
C ARG A 75 16.37 -0.43 -15.73
N GLY A 76 15.91 0.46 -14.85
CA GLY A 76 16.69 0.86 -13.68
C GLY A 76 16.91 -0.23 -12.64
N LEU A 77 16.21 -1.36 -12.76
CA LEU A 77 16.37 -2.56 -11.91
C LEU A 77 17.29 -3.62 -12.53
N ASP A 78 17.82 -3.44 -13.74
CA ASP A 78 18.68 -4.45 -14.40
C ASP A 78 19.90 -4.85 -13.54
N GLY A 79 20.38 -3.93 -12.70
CA GLY A 79 21.47 -4.16 -11.73
C GLY A 79 21.00 -4.53 -10.31
N VAL A 80 19.70 -4.80 -10.11
CA VAL A 80 19.11 -5.14 -8.80
C VAL A 80 18.65 -6.58 -8.81
N ARG A 81 19.09 -7.36 -7.83
CA ARG A 81 18.54 -8.71 -7.63
C ARG A 81 17.18 -8.60 -6.92
N THR A 82 16.09 -8.87 -7.61
CA THR A 82 14.76 -8.90 -7.03
C THR A 82 14.40 -10.31 -6.56
N VAL A 83 13.88 -10.42 -5.33
CA VAL A 83 13.48 -11.68 -4.71
C VAL A 83 12.01 -11.60 -4.34
N GLN A 84 11.18 -12.46 -4.93
CA GLN A 84 9.80 -12.60 -4.48
C GLN A 84 9.79 -13.46 -3.22
N ALA A 85 9.59 -12.82 -2.06
CA ALA A 85 9.52 -13.47 -0.76
C ALA A 85 8.74 -12.64 0.25
N ARG A 86 8.11 -13.30 1.22
CA ARG A 86 7.52 -12.69 2.40
C ARG A 86 8.58 -12.57 3.49
N LEU A 87 8.76 -11.39 4.02
CA LEU A 87 9.65 -11.12 5.14
C LEU A 87 9.16 -11.83 6.40
N THR A 88 10.06 -12.53 7.10
CA THR A 88 9.76 -13.33 8.28
C THR A 88 10.52 -12.90 9.52
N GLY A 89 11.65 -12.19 9.37
CA GLY A 89 12.44 -11.73 10.50
C GLY A 89 13.62 -10.85 10.12
N LEU A 90 14.20 -10.21 11.14
CA LEU A 90 15.41 -9.41 11.07
C LEU A 90 16.32 -9.75 12.25
N ASP A 91 17.52 -10.22 11.96
CA ASP A 91 18.62 -10.32 12.91
C ASP A 91 19.55 -9.12 12.75
N LEU A 92 19.48 -8.19 13.70
CA LEU A 92 20.30 -6.98 13.71
C LEU A 92 21.78 -7.27 14.06
N ALA A 93 22.03 -8.27 14.89
CA ALA A 93 23.40 -8.64 15.30
C ALA A 93 24.13 -9.34 14.15
N ALA A 94 23.47 -10.29 13.49
CA ALA A 94 23.99 -10.96 12.30
C ALA A 94 23.84 -10.12 11.03
N ARG A 95 23.15 -8.97 11.09
CA ARG A 95 22.83 -8.10 9.91
C ARG A 95 22.19 -8.89 8.78
N THR A 96 21.14 -9.64 9.10
CA THR A 96 20.50 -10.56 8.16
C THR A 96 18.99 -10.36 8.16
N VAL A 97 18.43 -10.23 6.97
CA VAL A 97 16.98 -10.25 6.73
C VAL A 97 16.56 -11.65 6.36
N HIS A 98 15.54 -12.17 7.03
CA HIS A 98 14.94 -13.47 6.75
C HIS A 98 13.63 -13.31 5.98
N ALA A 99 13.42 -14.18 5.01
CA ALA A 99 12.22 -14.19 4.18
C ALA A 99 11.89 -15.62 3.73
N ARG A 100 10.67 -15.83 3.23
CA ARG A 100 10.21 -17.10 2.69
C ARG A 100 9.63 -16.90 1.30
N THR A 101 10.10 -17.70 0.35
CA THR A 101 9.66 -17.70 -1.05
C THR A 101 8.29 -18.36 -1.23
N PRO A 102 7.63 -18.23 -2.40
CA PRO A 102 6.34 -18.88 -2.67
C PRO A 102 6.36 -20.41 -2.59
N ASP A 103 7.48 -21.05 -2.88
CA ASP A 103 7.69 -22.49 -2.75
C ASP A 103 8.05 -22.94 -1.32
N GLY A 104 8.10 -22.00 -0.38
CA GLY A 104 8.37 -22.24 1.03
C GLY A 104 9.84 -22.25 1.42
N ALA A 105 10.76 -22.02 0.50
CA ALA A 105 12.19 -21.99 0.81
C ALA A 105 12.54 -20.77 1.68
N GLU A 106 13.45 -20.97 2.63
CA GLU A 106 13.97 -19.90 3.48
C GLU A 106 15.07 -19.11 2.72
N VAL A 107 15.00 -17.80 2.83
CA VAL A 107 15.96 -16.84 2.28
C VAL A 107 16.58 -16.05 3.42
N ALA A 108 17.90 -15.96 3.45
CA ALA A 108 18.66 -15.15 4.38
C ALA A 108 19.59 -14.20 3.61
N GLU A 109 19.37 -12.89 3.75
CA GLU A 109 20.11 -11.85 3.04
C GLU A 109 20.92 -11.00 4.00
N HIS A 110 22.26 -11.12 3.93
CA HIS A 110 23.16 -10.22 4.66
C HIS A 110 23.17 -8.81 4.05
N PHE A 111 23.36 -7.81 4.90
CA PHE A 111 23.42 -6.42 4.47
C PHE A 111 24.52 -5.61 5.17
N ASP A 112 25.12 -4.68 4.45
CA ASP A 112 25.89 -3.55 4.97
C ASP A 112 24.96 -2.36 5.29
N ALA A 113 23.86 -2.22 4.51
CA ALA A 113 22.77 -1.31 4.82
C ALA A 113 21.41 -1.96 4.54
N LEU A 114 20.42 -1.66 5.38
CA LEU A 114 19.04 -2.11 5.26
C LEU A 114 18.14 -0.89 5.07
N VAL A 115 17.27 -0.94 4.06
CA VAL A 115 16.18 0.03 3.87
C VAL A 115 14.85 -0.67 4.08
N ILE A 116 14.14 -0.30 5.13
CA ILE A 116 12.80 -0.79 5.44
C ILE A 116 11.80 0.08 4.69
N SER A 117 11.08 -0.49 3.73
CA SER A 117 10.10 0.20 2.87
C SER A 117 8.86 -0.67 2.62
N THR A 118 8.46 -1.44 3.62
CA THR A 118 7.33 -2.38 3.57
C THR A 118 5.97 -1.70 3.53
N GLY A 119 5.92 -0.38 3.75
CA GLY A 119 4.71 0.40 3.71
C GLY A 119 3.67 -0.02 4.74
N VAL A 120 2.41 0.26 4.43
CA VAL A 120 1.27 -0.02 5.30
C VAL A 120 0.25 -0.90 4.59
N ARG A 121 -0.54 -1.68 5.34
CA ARG A 121 -1.77 -2.29 4.83
C ARG A 121 -2.97 -1.44 5.22
N ASN A 122 -3.83 -1.25 4.27
CA ASN A 122 -5.09 -0.54 4.43
C ASN A 122 -6.22 -1.21 3.62
N GLY A 123 -6.16 -2.52 3.54
CA GLY A 123 -7.04 -3.33 2.70
C GLY A 123 -6.61 -3.42 1.23
N PHE A 124 -7.34 -4.21 0.43
CA PHE A 124 -7.15 -4.37 -1.02
C PHE A 124 -5.69 -4.38 -1.49
N TRP A 125 -5.04 -5.55 -1.65
CA TRP A 125 -3.68 -5.73 -2.17
C TRP A 125 -2.52 -5.09 -1.39
N ARG A 126 -2.75 -4.21 -0.46
CA ARG A 126 -1.71 -3.68 0.42
C ARG A 126 -1.47 -4.59 1.63
N ARG A 127 -1.35 -5.89 1.37
CA ARG A 127 -1.03 -6.94 2.35
C ARG A 127 0.39 -7.46 2.10
N PRO A 128 1.11 -7.87 3.15
CA PRO A 128 2.44 -8.47 3.02
C PRO A 128 2.42 -9.91 2.50
N ASP A 129 1.28 -10.42 2.05
CA ASP A 129 1.11 -11.79 1.59
C ASP A 129 1.75 -12.01 0.23
N LEU A 130 2.28 -13.23 0.03
CA LEU A 130 2.73 -13.69 -1.27
C LEU A 130 1.52 -13.80 -2.20
N GLN A 131 1.62 -13.17 -3.35
CA GLN A 131 0.59 -13.24 -4.41
C GLN A 131 1.25 -13.24 -5.78
N THR A 132 0.67 -14.00 -6.69
CA THR A 132 0.95 -13.92 -8.11
C THR A 132 0.22 -12.73 -8.73
N ARG A 133 0.62 -12.33 -9.93
CA ARG A 133 -0.13 -11.31 -10.70
C ARG A 133 -1.55 -11.75 -11.03
N ALA A 134 -1.75 -13.04 -11.28
CA ALA A 134 -3.07 -13.60 -11.57
C ALA A 134 -4.02 -13.52 -10.37
N GLU A 135 -3.53 -13.81 -9.17
CA GLU A 135 -4.29 -13.65 -7.93
C GLU A 135 -4.69 -12.20 -7.67
N ILE A 136 -3.75 -11.25 -7.83
CA ILE A 136 -4.04 -9.82 -7.68
C ILE A 136 -5.13 -9.39 -8.69
N ALA A 137 -5.00 -9.81 -9.95
CA ALA A 137 -5.97 -9.47 -10.99
C ALA A 137 -7.32 -10.14 -10.72
N GLY A 138 -7.34 -11.39 -10.25
CA GLY A 138 -8.57 -12.13 -9.92
C GLY A 138 -9.35 -11.49 -8.76
N GLU A 139 -8.67 -11.12 -7.67
CA GLU A 139 -9.28 -10.42 -6.54
C GLU A 139 -9.86 -9.06 -6.96
N LEU A 140 -9.14 -8.36 -7.83
CA LEU A 140 -9.57 -7.07 -8.37
C LEU A 140 -10.84 -7.21 -9.21
N LEU A 141 -10.88 -8.18 -10.12
CA LEU A 141 -12.05 -8.44 -10.95
C LEU A 141 -13.25 -8.90 -10.12
N ALA A 142 -13.05 -9.71 -9.09
CA ALA A 142 -14.11 -10.13 -8.18
C ALA A 142 -14.74 -8.92 -7.45
N ALA A 143 -13.91 -7.99 -6.97
CA ALA A 143 -14.39 -6.75 -6.35
C ALA A 143 -15.14 -5.86 -7.36
N HIS A 144 -14.61 -5.73 -8.57
CA HIS A 144 -15.25 -5.00 -9.66
C HIS A 144 -16.63 -5.58 -10.00
N HIS A 145 -16.75 -6.90 -10.16
CA HIS A 145 -18.03 -7.55 -10.49
C HIS A 145 -19.07 -7.37 -9.38
N ARG A 146 -18.67 -7.38 -8.11
CA ARG A 146 -19.59 -7.07 -7.00
C ARG A 146 -20.17 -5.67 -7.10
N LEU A 147 -19.35 -4.67 -7.44
CA LEU A 147 -19.82 -3.30 -7.64
C LEU A 147 -20.66 -3.16 -8.90
N ALA A 148 -20.27 -3.83 -10.00
CA ALA A 148 -20.99 -3.79 -11.28
C ALA A 148 -22.39 -4.40 -11.20
N SER A 149 -22.59 -5.38 -10.32
CA SER A 149 -23.90 -6.03 -10.12
C SER A 149 -24.80 -5.31 -9.10
N ALA A 150 -24.25 -4.33 -8.36
CA ALA A 150 -24.98 -3.60 -7.34
C ALA A 150 -25.85 -2.49 -7.95
N ARG A 151 -27.12 -2.38 -7.52
CA ARG A 151 -28.00 -1.26 -7.84
C ARG A 151 -27.80 -0.09 -6.88
N SER A 152 -27.25 -0.38 -5.70
CA SER A 152 -26.95 0.61 -4.67
C SER A 152 -25.59 0.32 -4.04
N VAL A 153 -24.76 1.36 -3.93
CA VAL A 153 -23.42 1.28 -3.35
C VAL A 153 -23.27 2.32 -2.24
N ALA A 154 -23.01 1.86 -1.02
CA ALA A 154 -22.63 2.73 0.08
C ALA A 154 -21.11 2.78 0.17
N VAL A 155 -20.53 3.97 0.08
CA VAL A 155 -19.12 4.23 0.31
C VAL A 155 -18.96 4.84 1.70
N ILE A 156 -18.22 4.17 2.57
CA ILE A 156 -18.05 4.57 3.96
C ILE A 156 -16.66 5.15 4.17
N GLY A 157 -16.57 6.45 4.50
CA GLY A 157 -15.32 7.11 4.81
C GLY A 157 -15.28 8.59 4.42
N GLY A 158 -14.40 9.35 5.08
CA GLY A 158 -14.20 10.78 4.84
C GLY A 158 -12.83 11.16 4.28
N GLY A 159 -12.02 10.18 3.90
CA GLY A 159 -10.70 10.39 3.31
C GLY A 159 -10.71 10.47 1.78
N ALA A 160 -9.53 10.71 1.19
CA ALA A 160 -9.35 10.80 -0.26
C ALA A 160 -9.77 9.51 -0.99
N ALA A 161 -9.50 8.34 -0.40
CA ALA A 161 -9.88 7.05 -0.96
C ALA A 161 -11.41 6.91 -1.11
N ALA A 162 -12.19 7.32 -0.09
CA ALA A 162 -13.65 7.28 -0.14
C ALA A 162 -14.22 8.22 -1.21
N VAL A 163 -13.75 9.48 -1.22
CA VAL A 163 -14.19 10.49 -2.19
C VAL A 163 -13.87 10.07 -3.62
N SER A 164 -12.64 9.57 -3.86
CA SER A 164 -12.23 9.06 -5.17
C SER A 164 -13.05 7.83 -5.57
N ALA A 165 -13.27 6.89 -4.65
CA ALA A 165 -14.04 5.68 -4.93
C ALA A 165 -15.49 6.02 -5.30
N ALA A 166 -16.18 6.86 -4.53
CA ALA A 166 -17.55 7.27 -4.81
C ALA A 166 -17.68 7.94 -6.20
N ALA A 167 -16.73 8.83 -6.54
CA ALA A 167 -16.72 9.49 -7.84
C ALA A 167 -16.49 8.52 -9.01
N ASN A 168 -15.53 7.59 -8.87
CA ASN A 168 -15.21 6.64 -9.95
C ASN A 168 -16.32 5.58 -10.11
N ILE A 169 -16.92 5.11 -9.02
CA ILE A 169 -18.04 4.18 -9.04
C ILE A 169 -19.25 4.81 -9.73
N ALA A 170 -19.64 6.01 -9.33
CA ALA A 170 -20.76 6.71 -9.93
C ALA A 170 -20.54 7.04 -11.42
N ALA A 171 -19.32 7.38 -11.81
CA ALA A 171 -18.97 7.62 -13.21
C ALA A 171 -18.98 6.34 -14.05
N GLN A 172 -18.58 5.20 -13.49
CA GLN A 172 -18.52 3.91 -14.19
C GLN A 172 -19.89 3.28 -14.34
N TRP A 173 -20.76 3.41 -13.34
CA TRP A 173 -22.10 2.84 -13.32
C TRP A 173 -23.17 3.89 -13.02
N PRO A 174 -23.53 4.73 -14.02
CA PRO A 174 -24.48 5.85 -13.81
C PRO A 174 -25.91 5.41 -13.44
N GLY A 175 -26.24 4.14 -13.62
CA GLY A 175 -27.51 3.56 -13.19
C GLY A 175 -27.54 3.10 -11.73
N ALA A 176 -26.40 3.03 -11.05
CA ALA A 176 -26.31 2.68 -9.65
C ALA A 176 -26.49 3.90 -8.74
N ARG A 177 -27.26 3.75 -7.66
CA ARG A 177 -27.30 4.76 -6.60
C ARG A 177 -26.02 4.68 -5.79
N VAL A 178 -25.28 5.78 -5.69
CA VAL A 178 -24.05 5.86 -4.89
C VAL A 178 -24.21 6.85 -3.75
N ASP A 179 -24.05 6.38 -2.55
CA ASP A 179 -24.15 7.14 -1.30
C ASP A 179 -22.78 7.21 -0.62
N LEU A 180 -22.31 8.43 -0.28
CA LEU A 180 -21.05 8.64 0.46
C LEU A 180 -21.35 9.08 1.89
N TYR A 181 -21.02 8.23 2.87
CA TYR A 181 -21.21 8.47 4.31
C TYR A 181 -19.88 8.85 4.97
N TYR A 182 -19.88 9.95 5.72
CA TYR A 182 -18.66 10.42 6.41
C TYR A 182 -18.97 11.07 7.76
N PRO A 183 -18.05 10.95 8.75
CA PRO A 183 -18.36 11.24 10.15
C PRO A 183 -18.38 12.72 10.54
N ARG A 184 -17.89 13.62 9.68
CA ARG A 184 -17.79 15.04 9.93
C ARG A 184 -18.71 15.82 8.98
N GLU A 185 -18.81 17.16 9.13
CA GLU A 185 -19.58 18.02 8.21
C GLU A 185 -19.04 17.99 6.78
N ARG A 186 -17.73 17.75 6.63
CA ARG A 186 -17.10 17.57 5.32
C ARG A 186 -16.07 16.44 5.37
N PRO A 187 -15.84 15.74 4.26
CA PRO A 187 -14.68 14.87 4.11
C PRO A 187 -13.40 15.71 3.85
N LEU A 188 -12.26 15.06 3.76
CA LEU A 188 -10.97 15.70 3.47
C LEU A 188 -10.63 16.85 4.44
N VAL A 189 -10.86 16.63 5.73
CA VAL A 189 -10.69 17.67 6.77
C VAL A 189 -9.27 18.23 6.83
N GLU A 190 -8.27 17.41 6.49
CA GLU A 190 -6.85 17.79 6.44
C GLU A 190 -6.48 18.59 5.17
N HIS A 191 -7.42 18.73 4.22
CA HIS A 191 -7.20 19.48 2.99
C HIS A 191 -7.86 20.85 3.05
N HIS A 192 -7.38 21.77 2.22
CA HIS A 192 -7.96 23.10 2.13
C HIS A 192 -9.46 23.02 1.76
N PRO A 193 -10.37 23.81 2.36
CA PRO A 193 -11.83 23.74 2.12
C PRO A 193 -12.21 23.83 0.65
N ARG A 194 -11.54 24.67 -0.14
CA ARG A 194 -11.78 24.81 -1.60
C ARG A 194 -11.60 23.51 -2.38
N THR A 195 -10.73 22.60 -1.90
CA THR A 195 -10.58 21.27 -2.51
C THR A 195 -11.88 20.50 -2.39
N TRP A 196 -12.48 20.51 -1.19
CA TRP A 196 -13.77 19.87 -0.99
C TRP A 196 -14.88 20.53 -1.82
N ASP A 197 -14.95 21.85 -1.89
CA ASP A 197 -15.98 22.56 -2.67
C ASP A 197 -15.92 22.17 -4.16
N HIS A 198 -14.72 21.99 -4.69
CA HIS A 198 -14.53 21.52 -6.07
C HIS A 198 -15.01 20.08 -6.26
N LEU A 199 -14.59 19.18 -5.38
CA LEU A 199 -14.93 17.76 -5.44
C LEU A 199 -16.41 17.51 -5.15
N ARG A 200 -17.00 18.25 -4.21
CA ARG A 200 -18.44 18.20 -3.91
C ARG A 200 -19.28 18.49 -5.14
N ARG A 201 -18.97 19.55 -5.89
CA ARG A 201 -19.69 19.88 -7.13
C ARG A 201 -19.58 18.77 -8.17
N ARG A 202 -18.43 18.09 -8.25
CA ARG A 202 -18.23 16.95 -9.14
C ARG A 202 -19.04 15.74 -8.70
N LEU A 203 -19.03 15.39 -7.42
CA LEU A 203 -19.80 14.28 -6.86
C LEU A 203 -21.30 14.46 -7.10
N ILE A 204 -21.84 15.65 -6.82
CA ILE A 204 -23.25 15.98 -7.07
C ILE A 204 -23.61 15.84 -8.55
N ARG A 205 -22.76 16.32 -9.47
CA ARG A 205 -22.97 16.14 -10.92
C ARG A 205 -22.97 14.69 -11.37
N LEU A 206 -22.24 13.82 -10.65
CA LEU A 206 -22.22 12.37 -10.88
C LEU A 206 -23.39 11.65 -10.19
N GLY A 207 -24.29 12.37 -9.51
CA GLY A 207 -25.43 11.79 -8.81
C GLY A 207 -25.10 11.15 -7.46
N VAL A 208 -23.91 11.41 -6.89
CA VAL A 208 -23.55 10.86 -5.57
C VAL A 208 -24.32 11.62 -4.48
N ALA A 209 -25.05 10.88 -3.64
CA ALA A 209 -25.68 11.42 -2.44
C ALA A 209 -24.65 11.54 -1.31
N LEU A 210 -24.66 12.67 -0.62
CA LEU A 210 -23.69 13.01 0.40
C LEU A 210 -24.34 13.00 1.78
N HIS A 211 -23.81 12.20 2.70
CA HIS A 211 -24.34 11.99 4.06
C HIS A 211 -23.32 12.45 5.11
N PRO A 212 -23.28 13.74 5.47
CA PRO A 212 -22.40 14.23 6.54
C PRO A 212 -22.86 13.75 7.92
N GLY A 213 -21.92 13.74 8.87
CA GLY A 213 -22.20 13.41 10.27
C GLY A 213 -22.44 11.92 10.53
N HIS A 214 -22.30 11.05 9.55
CA HIS A 214 -22.54 9.60 9.67
C HIS A 214 -21.25 8.86 10.00
N ARG A 215 -21.08 8.50 11.28
CA ARG A 215 -19.99 7.64 11.75
C ARG A 215 -20.46 6.19 11.80
N ALA A 216 -20.00 5.39 10.86
CA ALA A 216 -20.35 3.98 10.80
C ALA A 216 -19.77 3.19 11.99
N THR A 217 -20.57 2.25 12.49
CA THR A 217 -20.14 1.21 13.43
C THR A 217 -19.53 0.07 12.63
N LEU A 218 -18.33 -0.37 13.02
CA LEU A 218 -17.67 -1.48 12.35
C LEU A 218 -18.36 -2.80 12.69
N PRO A 219 -18.67 -3.65 11.72
CA PRO A 219 -19.20 -4.98 11.99
C PRO A 219 -18.16 -5.86 12.72
N ASN A 220 -18.63 -6.83 13.47
CA ASN A 220 -17.75 -7.82 14.09
C ASN A 220 -16.94 -8.57 13.03
N GLY A 221 -15.64 -8.73 13.26
CA GLY A 221 -14.76 -9.38 12.30
C GLY A 221 -14.48 -8.54 11.05
N PHE A 222 -14.62 -7.21 11.15
CA PHE A 222 -14.41 -6.29 10.05
C PHE A 222 -13.05 -6.50 9.37
N ALA A 223 -13.09 -6.63 8.04
CA ALA A 223 -11.92 -6.65 7.18
C ALA A 223 -12.02 -5.51 6.14
N ALA A 224 -11.06 -4.60 6.16
CA ALA A 224 -11.04 -3.42 5.29
C ALA A 224 -10.82 -3.73 3.80
N ASP A 225 -10.52 -4.96 3.46
CA ASP A 225 -10.23 -5.43 2.10
C ASP A 225 -11.40 -6.18 1.45
N THR A 226 -12.58 -6.10 2.03
CA THR A 226 -13.78 -6.75 1.49
C THR A 226 -14.87 -5.72 1.19
N ILE A 227 -15.63 -5.99 0.12
CA ILE A 227 -16.91 -5.33 -0.13
C ILE A 227 -17.98 -6.17 0.56
N THR A 228 -18.70 -5.56 1.50
CA THR A 228 -19.80 -6.23 2.21
C THR A 228 -21.16 -5.86 1.59
N THR A 229 -22.24 -6.38 2.15
CA THR A 229 -23.61 -5.95 1.86
C THR A 229 -24.18 -5.24 3.09
N GLY A 230 -25.20 -4.39 2.94
CA GLY A 230 -25.86 -3.70 4.05
C GLY A 230 -26.61 -4.62 5.00
N PRO A 231 -27.11 -4.14 6.15
CA PRO A 231 -27.13 -2.74 6.54
C PRO A 231 -25.83 -2.22 7.13
N VAL A 232 -25.61 -0.91 7.02
CA VAL A 232 -24.55 -0.19 7.73
C VAL A 232 -25.18 0.56 8.88
N SER A 233 -24.79 0.27 10.10
CA SER A 233 -25.24 0.97 11.29
C SER A 233 -24.40 2.22 11.53
N PHE A 234 -25.05 3.29 11.96
CA PHE A 234 -24.44 4.53 12.43
C PHE A 234 -24.78 4.71 13.93
N GLY A 235 -24.38 5.79 14.56
CA GLY A 235 -24.73 6.05 15.95
C GLY A 235 -26.25 6.00 16.21
N GLU A 236 -26.64 5.86 17.48
CA GLU A 236 -28.01 5.55 17.92
C GLU A 236 -29.14 6.43 17.36
N ALA A 237 -28.81 7.64 16.92
CA ALA A 237 -29.79 8.61 16.39
C ALA A 237 -30.00 8.55 14.86
N GLN A 238 -29.33 7.65 14.16
CA GLN A 238 -29.36 7.62 12.70
C GLN A 238 -29.87 6.26 12.18
N PRO A 239 -30.78 6.25 11.20
CA PRO A 239 -31.25 4.98 10.62
C PRO A 239 -30.10 4.28 9.90
N PRO A 240 -30.10 2.94 9.90
CA PRO A 240 -29.11 2.18 9.13
C PRO A 240 -29.29 2.43 7.62
N ALA A 241 -28.20 2.37 6.89
CA ALA A 241 -28.22 2.45 5.42
C ALA A 241 -28.20 1.06 4.80
N GLU A 242 -29.13 0.80 3.90
CA GLU A 242 -29.17 -0.43 3.12
C GLU A 242 -28.50 -0.21 1.77
N ALA A 243 -27.61 -1.14 1.40
CA ALA A 243 -26.96 -1.14 0.10
C ALA A 243 -26.64 -2.56 -0.37
N ASP A 244 -26.71 -2.77 -1.70
CA ASP A 244 -26.33 -4.05 -2.32
C ASP A 244 -24.82 -4.29 -2.18
N ALA A 245 -24.02 -3.21 -2.18
CA ALA A 245 -22.59 -3.27 -1.93
C ALA A 245 -22.16 -2.13 -0.99
N VAL A 246 -21.31 -2.46 -0.02
CA VAL A 246 -20.72 -1.51 0.92
C VAL A 246 -19.21 -1.53 0.76
N LEU A 247 -18.65 -0.41 0.32
CA LEU A 247 -17.21 -0.19 0.22
C LEU A 247 -16.71 0.55 1.46
N TRP A 248 -15.90 -0.12 2.24
CA TRP A 248 -15.30 0.45 3.44
C TRP A 248 -13.96 1.12 3.11
N ALA A 249 -13.96 2.43 2.99
CA ALA A 249 -12.76 3.24 2.77
C ALA A 249 -12.39 4.01 4.07
N ILE A 250 -12.37 3.26 5.17
CA ILE A 250 -12.11 3.72 6.52
C ILE A 250 -11.04 2.86 7.18
N GLY A 251 -10.62 3.28 8.34
CA GLY A 251 -9.76 2.52 9.23
C GLY A 251 -8.38 3.13 9.40
N ARG A 252 -7.69 2.64 10.41
CA ARG A 252 -6.27 2.91 10.57
C ARG A 252 -5.51 2.08 9.56
N VAL A 253 -4.52 2.69 8.94
CA VAL A 253 -3.49 1.96 8.23
C VAL A 253 -2.61 1.25 9.27
N HIS A 254 -2.16 0.05 8.96
CA HIS A 254 -1.28 -0.73 9.82
C HIS A 254 0.07 -0.91 9.11
N PRO A 255 1.20 -0.50 9.71
CA PRO A 255 2.50 -0.69 9.10
C PRO A 255 2.82 -2.18 8.97
N ASN A 256 3.45 -2.56 7.84
CA ASN A 256 3.86 -3.93 7.59
C ASN A 256 5.22 -4.22 8.26
N THR A 257 5.23 -4.25 9.59
CA THR A 257 6.42 -4.33 10.43
C THR A 257 6.43 -5.52 11.37
N GLU A 258 5.49 -6.46 11.23
CA GLU A 258 5.38 -7.65 12.09
C GLU A 258 6.64 -8.52 12.08
N TRP A 259 7.42 -8.48 11.00
CA TRP A 259 8.69 -9.17 10.83
C TRP A 259 9.87 -8.49 11.53
N LEU A 260 9.70 -7.26 12.01
CA LEU A 260 10.73 -6.51 12.72
C LEU A 260 10.73 -6.83 14.22
N PRO A 261 11.91 -6.83 14.87
CA PRO A 261 11.99 -6.87 16.31
C PRO A 261 11.19 -5.75 16.98
N PRO A 262 10.51 -6.02 18.12
CA PRO A 262 9.70 -5.01 18.81
C PRO A 262 10.41 -3.68 19.09
N PRO A 263 11.70 -3.62 19.45
CA PRO A 263 12.39 -2.35 19.72
C PRO A 263 12.50 -1.39 18.54
N LEU A 264 12.30 -1.86 17.31
CA LEU A 264 12.31 -1.01 16.11
C LEU A 264 10.96 -0.37 15.82
N ARG A 265 9.92 -0.68 16.59
CA ARG A 265 8.55 -0.24 16.35
C ARG A 265 8.07 0.64 17.50
N ASP A 266 7.34 1.70 17.16
CA ASP A 266 6.58 2.49 18.14
C ASP A 266 5.30 1.76 18.60
N ALA A 267 4.50 2.41 19.44
CA ALA A 267 3.26 1.84 19.97
C ALA A 267 2.18 1.57 18.90
N ASP A 268 2.22 2.28 17.78
CA ASP A 268 1.31 2.09 16.63
C ASP A 268 1.92 1.16 15.56
N GLY A 269 3.14 0.66 15.79
CA GLY A 269 3.85 -0.29 14.95
C GLY A 269 4.71 0.33 13.84
N TYR A 270 4.84 1.66 13.77
CA TYR A 270 5.70 2.34 12.79
C TYR A 270 7.17 2.28 13.21
N VAL A 271 8.05 2.48 12.23
CA VAL A 271 9.49 2.58 12.48
C VAL A 271 9.86 4.05 12.71
N THR A 272 10.29 4.36 13.94
CA THR A 272 10.77 5.71 14.26
C THR A 272 12.08 6.01 13.54
N VAL A 273 12.17 7.19 12.92
CA VAL A 273 13.37 7.61 12.18
C VAL A 273 13.78 9.04 12.54
N THR A 274 15.05 9.35 12.26
CA THR A 274 15.57 10.72 12.28
C THR A 274 15.15 11.48 11.01
N THR A 275 15.45 12.77 10.95
CA THR A 275 15.25 13.61 9.74
C THR A 275 15.99 13.07 8.51
N GLU A 276 17.09 12.31 8.72
CA GLU A 276 17.82 11.62 7.65
C GLU A 276 17.31 10.20 7.38
N LEU A 277 16.13 9.85 7.89
CA LEU A 277 15.47 8.54 7.73
C LEU A 277 16.27 7.37 8.34
N ARG A 278 17.15 7.63 9.30
CA ARG A 278 17.92 6.62 10.02
C ARG A 278 17.11 6.05 11.18
N VAL A 279 17.20 4.75 11.40
CA VAL A 279 16.66 4.14 12.62
C VAL A 279 17.63 4.41 13.77
N PRO A 280 17.21 5.14 14.84
CA PRO A 280 18.08 5.49 15.96
C PRO A 280 18.73 4.26 16.61
N GLY A 281 20.03 4.37 16.95
CA GLY A 281 20.78 3.25 17.57
C GLY A 281 21.21 2.14 16.63
N HIS A 282 20.79 2.15 15.35
CA HIS A 282 21.09 1.07 14.40
C HIS A 282 21.83 1.58 13.16
N ARG A 283 23.16 1.51 13.20
CA ARG A 283 24.01 1.97 12.10
C ARG A 283 23.71 1.20 10.81
N GLY A 284 23.43 1.95 9.70
CA GLY A 284 23.16 1.38 8.40
C GLY A 284 21.74 0.83 8.25
N VAL A 285 20.82 1.13 9.19
CA VAL A 285 19.40 0.80 9.07
C VAL A 285 18.59 2.07 8.86
N PHE A 286 17.74 2.05 7.85
CA PHE A 286 16.89 3.17 7.42
C PHE A 286 15.45 2.70 7.26
N ALA A 287 14.48 3.60 7.41
CA ALA A 287 13.10 3.33 7.02
C ALA A 287 12.53 4.49 6.21
N ILE A 288 11.74 4.19 5.19
CA ILE A 288 11.23 5.15 4.22
C ILE A 288 9.79 4.84 3.80
N GLY A 289 9.08 5.88 3.35
CA GLY A 289 7.68 5.77 2.91
C GLY A 289 6.72 5.58 4.08
N ASP A 290 5.55 5.04 3.81
CA ASP A 290 4.43 4.97 4.75
C ASP A 290 4.71 4.16 6.04
N VAL A 291 5.82 3.45 6.13
CA VAL A 291 6.22 2.65 7.31
C VAL A 291 7.00 3.46 8.35
N ALA A 292 7.57 4.59 7.92
CA ALA A 292 8.40 5.46 8.76
C ALA A 292 7.55 6.54 9.46
N ALA A 293 7.86 6.81 10.75
CA ALA A 293 7.24 7.83 11.58
C ALA A 293 8.28 8.76 12.23
#